data_f332fc31eadc35447d2dadb98d71fe88
#
_entry.id   f332fc31eadc35447d2dadb98d71fe88
#
_cell.length_a   1.000
_cell.length_b   1.000
_cell.length_c   1.000
_cell.angle_alpha   90.00
_cell.angle_beta   90.00
_cell.angle_gamma   90.00
#
_symmetry.space_group_name_H-M   'P 1'
#
loop_
_entity.id
_entity.type
_entity.pdbx_description
1 polymer ?
#
loop_
_entity_poly.entity_id
_entity_poly.type
_entity_poly.pdbx_seq_one_letter_code
_entity_poly.pdbx_strand_id
1 'polypeptide(L)'
;MAMHPTTDKALSFAGDKMGHLGIFDASQKASEIKQEDEEAEDDDVDPTITTLKPHTRTITSIKFNPHDTNAVLTASYDSSIRRLDLSKGVSVVVYEPKDADEDFPISGIDMTADNPHTIYFTSLGGQFGIHDMRAPPDNTGGTQILNLSEKKIGGFSLHPRNPHLLATASLDRMLKVWDLRKISGKGEGRLPSLVGEHESRLSVSHAAFNSVGQVATSSYDDTVKIHDFGGSGDWKIGTALSEEQMKPSAIVPHNNQTGRWVTM
;
A
#
# COMPACT_ATOMS: atom_id res chain seq x y z
N MET A 1 -3.41 -4.00 8.34
CA MET A 1 -3.20 -5.39 8.81
C MET A 1 -2.65 -6.22 7.66
N ALA A 2 -1.74 -7.14 7.93
CA ALA A 2 -1.18 -8.06 6.94
C ALA A 2 -0.97 -9.45 7.55
N MET A 3 -1.08 -10.48 6.72
CA MET A 3 -0.78 -11.88 7.12
C MET A 3 0.60 -12.25 6.62
N HIS A 4 1.37 -12.96 7.44
CA HIS A 4 2.65 -13.52 7.03
C HIS A 4 2.45 -14.60 5.95
N PRO A 5 3.28 -14.66 4.92
CA PRO A 5 3.12 -15.63 3.84
C PRO A 5 3.49 -17.08 4.21
N THR A 6 3.97 -17.36 5.44
CA THR A 6 4.22 -18.72 5.91
C THR A 6 2.92 -19.54 5.99
N THR A 7 3.02 -20.83 5.74
CA THR A 7 1.90 -21.78 5.87
C THR A 7 1.87 -22.50 7.20
N ASP A 8 2.94 -22.40 7.99
CA ASP A 8 3.10 -23.17 9.23
C ASP A 8 2.38 -22.53 10.41
N LYS A 9 2.18 -21.22 10.36
CA LYS A 9 1.53 -20.40 11.39
C LYS A 9 0.67 -19.31 10.78
N ALA A 10 -0.41 -18.95 11.44
CA ALA A 10 -1.27 -17.84 11.04
C ALA A 10 -0.80 -16.52 11.70
N LEU A 11 0.43 -16.07 11.37
CA LEU A 11 0.97 -14.84 11.92
C LEU A 11 0.30 -13.62 11.31
N SER A 12 -0.33 -12.82 12.14
CA SER A 12 -1.02 -11.58 11.79
C SER A 12 -0.26 -10.37 12.31
N PHE A 13 -0.19 -9.33 11.48
CA PHE A 13 0.48 -8.07 11.77
C PHE A 13 -0.53 -6.92 11.71
N ALA A 14 -0.60 -6.14 12.77
CA ALA A 14 -1.48 -4.98 12.85
C ALA A 14 -0.72 -3.74 13.31
N GLY A 15 -0.89 -2.63 12.58
CA GLY A 15 -0.35 -1.33 12.95
C GLY A 15 -1.43 -0.45 13.59
N ASP A 16 -1.04 0.39 14.55
CA ASP A 16 -1.93 1.33 15.22
C ASP A 16 -1.64 2.80 14.87
N LYS A 17 -2.42 3.70 15.47
CA LYS A 17 -2.30 5.15 15.30
C LYS A 17 -1.07 5.75 15.98
N MET A 18 -0.49 5.05 16.95
CA MET A 18 0.63 5.51 17.75
C MET A 18 1.97 4.98 17.24
N GLY A 19 1.94 4.25 16.11
CA GLY A 19 3.13 3.69 15.48
C GLY A 19 3.56 2.35 16.05
N HIS A 20 2.71 1.68 16.82
CA HIS A 20 2.99 0.32 17.28
C HIS A 20 2.61 -0.69 16.21
N LEU A 21 3.40 -1.75 16.15
CA LEU A 21 3.16 -2.93 15.33
C LEU A 21 2.95 -4.12 16.26
N GLY A 22 1.73 -4.64 16.29
CA GLY A 22 1.37 -5.87 17.01
C GLY A 22 1.53 -7.08 16.09
N ILE A 23 2.12 -8.14 16.63
CA ILE A 23 2.33 -9.43 15.93
C ILE A 23 1.71 -10.50 16.80
N PHE A 24 0.79 -11.29 16.25
CA PHE A 24 0.16 -12.40 16.96
C PHE A 24 -0.02 -13.61 16.05
N ASP A 25 0.05 -14.79 16.67
CA ASP A 25 -0.20 -16.07 16.00
C ASP A 25 -1.67 -16.47 16.22
N ALA A 26 -2.50 -16.32 15.17
CA ALA A 26 -3.92 -16.66 15.22
C ALA A 26 -4.17 -18.20 15.25
N SER A 27 -3.13 -19.01 15.03
CA SER A 27 -3.21 -20.48 15.14
C SER A 27 -2.84 -20.99 16.54
N GLN A 28 -2.48 -20.11 17.47
CA GLN A 28 -2.07 -20.47 18.81
C GLN A 28 -3.24 -21.13 19.59
N LYS A 29 -2.96 -22.28 20.18
CA LYS A 29 -3.97 -22.98 21.00
C LYS A 29 -3.98 -22.44 22.42
N ALA A 30 -5.17 -22.39 23.04
CA ALA A 30 -5.34 -21.93 24.42
C ALA A 30 -4.42 -22.66 25.42
N SER A 31 -4.11 -23.95 25.19
CA SER A 31 -3.22 -24.73 26.03
C SER A 31 -1.72 -24.35 25.91
N GLU A 32 -1.34 -23.56 24.93
CA GLU A 32 0.03 -23.09 24.73
C GLU A 32 0.28 -21.72 25.35
N ILE A 33 -0.78 -21.06 25.81
CA ILE A 33 -0.73 -19.76 26.46
C ILE A 33 -0.47 -20.01 27.95
N LYS A 34 0.70 -19.59 28.42
CA LYS A 34 1.00 -19.69 29.88
C LYS A 34 0.15 -18.67 30.62
N GLN A 35 -0.69 -19.16 31.52
CA GLN A 35 -1.35 -18.33 32.51
C GLN A 35 -0.30 -17.88 33.55
N GLU A 36 -0.02 -16.59 33.62
CA GLU A 36 0.82 -16.02 34.68
C GLU A 36 0.05 -15.77 35.97
N ASP A 37 -1.30 -15.79 35.96
CA ASP A 37 -2.16 -15.60 37.14
C ASP A 37 -3.16 -16.75 37.31
N GLU A 38 -3.07 -17.47 38.44
CA GLU A 38 -3.90 -18.63 38.77
C GLU A 38 -5.35 -18.30 39.20
N GLU A 39 -5.84 -17.04 39.10
CA GLU A 39 -7.14 -16.62 39.64
C GLU A 39 -8.20 -16.24 38.56
N ALA A 40 -7.95 -16.46 37.28
CA ALA A 40 -8.94 -16.17 36.22
C ALA A 40 -9.80 -17.41 35.91
N GLU A 41 -11.02 -17.45 36.46
CA GLU A 41 -12.06 -18.46 36.15
C GLU A 41 -12.75 -18.25 34.78
N ASP A 42 -12.18 -17.49 33.84
CA ASP A 42 -12.80 -17.24 32.53
C ASP A 42 -12.03 -17.98 31.42
N ASP A 43 -12.76 -18.77 30.62
CA ASP A 43 -12.27 -19.61 29.51
C ASP A 43 -11.70 -18.81 28.31
N ASP A 44 -11.68 -17.48 28.36
CA ASP A 44 -11.16 -16.58 27.33
C ASP A 44 -9.68 -16.24 27.61
N VAL A 45 -8.80 -17.09 27.15
CA VAL A 45 -7.35 -16.82 27.19
C VAL A 45 -6.94 -15.90 26.05
N ASP A 46 -6.50 -14.70 26.40
CA ASP A 46 -6.04 -13.72 25.42
C ASP A 46 -4.81 -14.20 24.65
N PRO A 47 -4.75 -14.00 23.31
CA PRO A 47 -3.60 -14.37 22.53
C PRO A 47 -2.36 -13.56 22.91
N THR A 48 -1.20 -14.20 22.95
CA THR A 48 0.07 -13.49 23.18
C THR A 48 0.39 -12.56 22.01
N ILE A 49 0.47 -11.26 22.27
CA ILE A 49 0.78 -10.24 21.30
C ILE A 49 2.20 -9.70 21.54
N THR A 50 3.08 -9.85 20.55
CA THR A 50 4.37 -9.15 20.56
C THR A 50 4.18 -7.77 19.99
N THR A 51 4.51 -6.73 20.78
CA THR A 51 4.36 -5.34 20.36
C THR A 51 5.73 -4.68 20.14
N LEU A 52 5.92 -4.07 18.97
CA LEU A 52 7.08 -3.27 18.62
C LEU A 52 6.64 -1.83 18.34
N LYS A 53 7.53 -0.86 18.47
CA LYS A 53 7.25 0.55 18.14
C LYS A 53 8.21 1.07 17.08
N PRO A 54 8.05 0.68 15.80
CA PRO A 54 8.92 1.14 14.74
C PRO A 54 8.69 2.60 14.33
N HIS A 55 7.51 3.16 14.57
CA HIS A 55 7.11 4.48 14.11
C HIS A 55 6.62 5.39 15.25
N THR A 56 6.51 6.69 14.96
CA THR A 56 6.01 7.71 15.91
C THR A 56 4.59 8.16 15.63
N ARG A 57 4.04 7.83 14.42
CA ARG A 57 2.69 8.17 13.98
C ARG A 57 2.03 6.93 13.37
N THR A 58 0.79 7.08 12.92
CA THR A 58 -0.03 6.00 12.33
C THR A 58 0.72 5.17 11.31
N ILE A 59 0.74 3.85 11.49
CA ILE A 59 1.18 2.91 10.47
C ILE A 59 0.07 2.78 9.41
N THR A 60 0.38 3.14 8.19
CA THR A 60 -0.59 3.20 7.09
C THR A 60 -0.58 1.94 6.23
N SER A 61 0.57 1.31 6.12
CA SER A 61 0.74 0.12 5.27
C SER A 61 1.77 -0.83 5.85
N ILE A 62 1.51 -2.12 5.67
CA ILE A 62 2.41 -3.22 6.06
C ILE A 62 2.50 -4.14 4.84
N LYS A 63 3.72 -4.43 4.39
CA LYS A 63 3.99 -5.32 3.25
C LYS A 63 5.12 -6.28 3.57
N PHE A 64 4.97 -7.53 3.20
CA PHE A 64 6.07 -8.50 3.24
C PHE A 64 6.91 -8.37 1.97
N ASN A 65 8.23 -8.47 2.13
CA ASN A 65 9.10 -8.53 0.96
C ASN A 65 8.88 -9.88 0.25
N PRO A 66 8.52 -9.89 -1.04
CA PRO A 66 8.23 -11.13 -1.77
C PRO A 66 9.45 -12.07 -1.92
N HIS A 67 10.68 -11.56 -1.71
CA HIS A 67 11.92 -12.31 -1.79
C HIS A 67 12.50 -12.70 -0.44
N ASP A 68 12.02 -12.10 0.65
CA ASP A 68 12.50 -12.36 2.00
C ASP A 68 11.35 -12.21 2.98
N THR A 69 10.72 -13.32 3.31
CA THR A 69 9.56 -13.36 4.20
C THR A 69 9.88 -12.89 5.63
N ASN A 70 11.16 -12.85 6.04
CA ASN A 70 11.59 -12.27 7.32
C ASN A 70 11.66 -10.73 7.29
N ALA A 71 11.55 -10.12 6.11
CA ALA A 71 11.60 -8.68 5.95
C ALA A 71 10.19 -8.10 5.80
N VAL A 72 9.76 -7.33 6.78
CA VAL A 72 8.48 -6.60 6.78
C VAL A 72 8.75 -5.12 6.54
N LEU A 73 8.10 -4.55 5.54
CA LEU A 73 8.11 -3.11 5.28
C LEU A 73 6.88 -2.47 5.92
N THR A 74 7.11 -1.40 6.63
CA THR A 74 6.06 -0.58 7.25
C THR A 74 6.20 0.86 6.81
N ALA A 75 5.08 1.51 6.49
CA ALA A 75 4.99 2.93 6.16
C ALA A 75 4.14 3.66 7.17
N SER A 76 4.44 4.93 7.40
CA SER A 76 3.76 5.72 8.41
C SER A 76 3.56 7.19 7.99
N TYR A 77 2.63 7.84 8.68
CA TYR A 77 2.47 9.30 8.60
C TYR A 77 3.63 10.07 9.26
N ASP A 78 4.62 9.39 9.87
CA ASP A 78 5.86 10.02 10.31
C ASP A 78 6.88 10.25 9.19
N SER A 79 6.44 10.14 7.94
CA SER A 79 7.22 10.36 6.72
C SER A 79 8.29 9.31 6.46
N SER A 80 8.32 8.22 7.22
CA SER A 80 9.33 7.17 7.06
C SER A 80 8.76 5.85 6.54
N ILE A 81 9.62 5.10 5.82
CA ILE A 81 9.42 3.69 5.52
C ILE A 81 10.52 2.91 6.24
N ARG A 82 10.13 1.87 6.95
CA ARG A 82 11.05 1.03 7.71
C ARG A 82 10.99 -0.42 7.29
N ARG A 83 12.12 -1.09 7.35
CA ARG A 83 12.24 -2.53 7.19
C ARG A 83 12.52 -3.16 8.55
N LEU A 84 11.62 -4.01 8.98
CA LEU A 84 11.77 -4.84 10.17
C LEU A 84 12.30 -6.21 9.75
N ASP A 85 13.42 -6.64 10.35
CA ASP A 85 13.95 -8.00 10.27
C ASP A 85 13.35 -8.82 11.42
N LEU A 86 12.44 -9.75 11.09
CA LEU A 86 11.73 -10.54 12.09
C LEU A 86 12.67 -11.50 12.85
N SER A 87 13.75 -11.95 12.22
CA SER A 87 14.70 -12.87 12.84
C SER A 87 15.57 -12.19 13.89
N LYS A 88 15.84 -10.90 13.72
CA LYS A 88 16.70 -10.11 14.60
C LYS A 88 15.93 -9.15 15.51
N GLY A 89 14.65 -8.91 15.22
CA GLY A 89 13.85 -7.89 15.91
C GLY A 89 14.33 -6.46 15.70
N VAL A 90 15.07 -6.19 14.60
CA VAL A 90 15.66 -4.88 14.32
C VAL A 90 14.89 -4.17 13.21
N SER A 91 14.54 -2.91 13.46
CA SER A 91 13.91 -2.03 12.48
C SER A 91 14.90 -0.97 12.00
N VAL A 92 15.07 -0.86 10.67
CA VAL A 92 15.94 0.13 10.03
C VAL A 92 15.11 1.02 9.10
N VAL A 93 15.50 2.31 9.02
CA VAL A 93 14.90 3.23 8.05
C VAL A 93 15.40 2.87 6.66
N VAL A 94 14.48 2.73 5.70
CA VAL A 94 14.79 2.52 4.28
C VAL A 94 14.48 3.74 3.43
N TYR A 95 13.58 4.61 3.90
CA TYR A 95 13.27 5.88 3.26
C TYR A 95 12.82 6.91 4.31
N GLU A 96 13.30 8.13 4.16
CA GLU A 96 12.83 9.33 4.86
C GLU A 96 13.08 10.56 3.97
N PRO A 97 12.35 11.67 4.14
CA PRO A 97 12.65 12.93 3.45
C PRO A 97 14.06 13.43 3.80
N LYS A 98 14.65 14.17 2.86
CA LYS A 98 15.98 14.75 3.07
C LYS A 98 16.01 15.76 4.21
N ASP A 99 14.98 16.59 4.28
CA ASP A 99 14.84 17.58 5.34
C ASP A 99 13.93 16.99 6.43
N ALA A 100 14.44 16.90 7.65
CA ALA A 100 13.70 16.31 8.79
C ALA A 100 12.40 17.07 9.12
N ASP A 101 12.31 18.34 8.75
CA ASP A 101 11.12 19.19 8.93
C ASP A 101 10.11 19.05 7.78
N GLU A 102 10.44 18.31 6.72
CA GLU A 102 9.52 18.05 5.61
C GLU A 102 8.42 17.07 6.03
N ASP A 103 7.19 17.56 6.15
CA ASP A 103 6.03 16.70 6.42
C ASP A 103 5.58 16.00 5.11
N PHE A 104 6.01 14.75 4.94
CA PHE A 104 5.72 13.92 3.78
C PHE A 104 5.00 12.63 4.20
N PRO A 105 3.79 12.70 4.76
CA PRO A 105 3.12 11.53 5.32
C PRO A 105 2.84 10.48 4.26
N ILE A 106 3.37 9.27 4.46
CA ILE A 106 3.25 8.17 3.50
C ILE A 106 1.91 7.48 3.68
N SER A 107 1.10 7.41 2.63
CA SER A 107 -0.24 6.83 2.66
C SER A 107 -0.30 5.35 2.29
N GLY A 108 0.71 4.83 1.58
CA GLY A 108 0.77 3.43 1.19
C GLY A 108 2.11 3.05 0.59
N ILE A 109 2.43 1.76 0.62
CA ILE A 109 3.62 1.19 -0.02
C ILE A 109 3.25 -0.07 -0.80
N ASP A 110 4.03 -0.36 -1.84
CA ASP A 110 3.98 -1.63 -2.57
C ASP A 110 5.37 -2.02 -3.10
N MET A 111 5.51 -3.30 -3.45
CA MET A 111 6.70 -3.89 -4.07
C MET A 111 6.27 -4.81 -5.20
N THR A 112 7.16 -5.00 -6.15
CA THR A 112 6.97 -5.97 -7.24
C THR A 112 7.77 -7.25 -7.00
N ALA A 113 7.25 -8.37 -7.50
CA ALA A 113 7.92 -9.67 -7.34
C ALA A 113 9.17 -9.82 -8.23
N ASP A 114 9.36 -8.96 -9.22
CA ASP A 114 10.50 -8.99 -10.15
C ASP A 114 11.68 -8.12 -9.66
N ASN A 115 11.45 -7.20 -8.73
CA ASN A 115 12.51 -6.31 -8.23
C ASN A 115 12.49 -6.21 -6.69
N PRO A 116 13.39 -6.94 -6.00
CA PRO A 116 13.45 -6.97 -4.54
C PRO A 116 14.01 -5.70 -3.90
N HIS A 117 14.53 -4.77 -4.69
CA HIS A 117 15.24 -3.60 -4.18
C HIS A 117 14.47 -2.30 -4.35
N THR A 118 13.35 -2.31 -5.09
CA THR A 118 12.57 -1.11 -5.34
C THR A 118 11.28 -1.13 -4.53
N ILE A 119 11.04 -0.06 -3.79
CA ILE A 119 9.77 0.22 -3.14
C ILE A 119 9.05 1.34 -3.88
N TYR A 120 7.74 1.20 -3.94
CA TYR A 120 6.83 2.20 -4.47
C TYR A 120 5.96 2.71 -3.32
N PHE A 121 5.72 4.00 -3.27
CA PHE A 121 4.93 4.59 -2.19
C PHE A 121 4.13 5.80 -2.64
N THR A 122 3.12 6.16 -1.89
CA THR A 122 2.30 7.34 -2.10
C THR A 122 2.24 8.20 -0.85
N SER A 123 2.00 9.50 -1.02
CA SER A 123 1.85 10.46 0.07
C SER A 123 0.45 11.02 0.17
N LEU A 124 0.16 11.69 1.29
CA LEU A 124 -1.07 12.46 1.46
C LEU A 124 -1.16 13.65 0.51
N GLY A 125 -0.03 14.15 0.02
CA GLY A 125 0.05 15.26 -0.94
C GLY A 125 -0.19 14.84 -2.39
N GLY A 126 -0.51 13.57 -2.67
CA GLY A 126 -0.77 13.08 -4.04
C GLY A 126 0.49 12.73 -4.83
N GLN A 127 1.63 12.65 -4.17
CA GLN A 127 2.87 12.20 -4.79
C GLN A 127 2.96 10.67 -4.82
N PHE A 128 3.70 10.19 -5.81
CA PHE A 128 4.12 8.80 -5.97
C PHE A 128 5.64 8.72 -5.99
N GLY A 129 6.20 7.91 -5.12
CA GLY A 129 7.63 7.72 -4.98
C GLY A 129 8.08 6.36 -5.50
N ILE A 130 9.27 6.35 -6.10
CA ILE A 130 10.01 5.15 -6.49
C ILE A 130 11.38 5.26 -5.82
N HIS A 131 11.72 4.33 -4.94
CA HIS A 131 12.98 4.37 -4.20
C HIS A 131 13.72 3.03 -4.28
N ASP A 132 15.02 3.10 -4.57
CA ASP A 132 15.92 1.95 -4.50
C ASP A 132 16.46 1.81 -3.07
N MET A 133 16.07 0.76 -2.37
CA MET A 133 16.46 0.49 -0.97
C MET A 133 17.97 0.27 -0.77
N ARG A 134 18.78 0.22 -1.83
CA ARG A 134 20.24 0.19 -1.75
C ARG A 134 20.85 1.57 -1.67
N ALA A 135 20.08 2.59 -2.02
CA ALA A 135 20.46 3.98 -1.88
C ALA A 135 20.32 4.44 -0.42
N PRO A 136 20.95 5.57 -0.04
CA PRO A 136 20.75 6.17 1.26
C PRO A 136 19.28 6.49 1.52
N PRO A 137 18.78 6.30 2.76
CA PRO A 137 17.37 6.51 3.09
C PRO A 137 16.92 7.98 3.00
N ASP A 138 17.85 8.93 3.12
CA ASP A 138 17.62 10.39 3.19
C ASP A 138 17.30 11.07 1.85
N ASN A 139 16.81 10.34 0.88
CA ASN A 139 16.44 10.83 -0.45
C ASN A 139 17.58 11.56 -1.23
N THR A 140 18.84 11.37 -0.84
CA THR A 140 19.99 12.00 -1.53
C THR A 140 20.38 11.33 -2.85
N GLY A 141 19.67 10.30 -3.24
CA GLY A 141 19.86 9.55 -4.48
C GLY A 141 19.01 8.29 -4.49
N GLY A 142 18.68 7.78 -5.66
CA GLY A 142 17.89 6.56 -5.79
C GLY A 142 16.38 6.73 -5.55
N THR A 143 15.92 7.95 -5.26
CA THR A 143 14.49 8.26 -5.14
C THR A 143 14.01 9.16 -6.27
N GLN A 144 12.86 8.82 -6.82
CA GLN A 144 12.14 9.63 -7.78
C GLN A 144 10.75 9.92 -7.24
N ILE A 145 10.38 11.20 -7.15
CA ILE A 145 9.05 11.65 -6.75
C ILE A 145 8.31 12.20 -7.98
N LEU A 146 7.05 11.81 -8.14
CA LEU A 146 6.14 12.21 -9.22
C LEU A 146 4.84 12.76 -8.61
N ASN A 147 4.40 13.93 -9.04
CA ASN A 147 3.15 14.54 -8.58
C ASN A 147 1.99 14.03 -9.44
N LEU A 148 1.31 12.94 -9.03
CA LEU A 148 0.26 12.29 -9.82
C LEU A 148 -1.14 12.87 -9.58
N SER A 149 -1.36 13.52 -8.45
CA SER A 149 -2.64 14.12 -8.07
C SER A 149 -2.40 15.36 -7.20
N GLU A 150 -3.33 16.31 -7.23
CA GLU A 150 -3.36 17.45 -6.31
C GLU A 150 -3.97 17.07 -4.94
N LYS A 151 -4.52 15.87 -4.81
CA LYS A 151 -5.14 15.36 -3.58
C LYS A 151 -4.54 14.01 -3.23
N LYS A 152 -4.74 13.61 -1.97
CA LYS A 152 -4.32 12.31 -1.46
C LYS A 152 -4.65 11.18 -2.44
N ILE A 153 -3.64 10.37 -2.74
CA ILE A 153 -3.83 9.05 -3.33
C ILE A 153 -4.22 8.11 -2.19
N GLY A 154 -5.47 7.65 -2.20
CA GLY A 154 -6.03 6.77 -1.17
C GLY A 154 -5.49 5.36 -1.24
N GLY A 155 -5.24 4.88 -2.46
CA GLY A 155 -4.64 3.58 -2.73
C GLY A 155 -4.10 3.50 -4.13
N PHE A 156 -3.13 2.62 -4.32
CA PHE A 156 -2.54 2.34 -5.63
C PHE A 156 -2.21 0.86 -5.74
N SER A 157 -2.01 0.40 -6.96
CA SER A 157 -1.60 -0.97 -7.23
C SER A 157 -0.76 -1.02 -8.50
N LEU A 158 0.33 -1.76 -8.46
CA LEU A 158 1.09 -2.13 -9.64
C LEU A 158 0.45 -3.35 -10.28
N HIS A 159 0.48 -3.43 -11.61
CA HIS A 159 -0.03 -4.58 -12.33
C HIS A 159 0.89 -5.81 -12.10
N PRO A 160 0.37 -6.95 -11.60
CA PRO A 160 1.23 -8.06 -11.13
C PRO A 160 2.03 -8.75 -12.25
N ARG A 161 1.61 -8.64 -13.52
CA ARG A 161 2.32 -9.22 -14.69
C ARG A 161 3.06 -8.18 -15.53
N ASN A 162 2.74 -6.89 -15.34
CA ASN A 162 3.41 -5.78 -16.02
C ASN A 162 3.62 -4.64 -15.00
N PRO A 163 4.64 -4.73 -14.14
CA PRO A 163 4.85 -3.82 -13.01
C PRO A 163 5.15 -2.37 -13.42
N HIS A 164 5.24 -2.11 -14.72
CA HIS A 164 5.30 -0.74 -15.25
C HIS A 164 3.93 -0.05 -15.32
N LEU A 165 2.84 -0.80 -15.20
CA LEU A 165 1.51 -0.23 -15.14
C LEU A 165 1.11 0.00 -13.68
N LEU A 166 0.69 1.23 -13.41
CA LEU A 166 0.27 1.71 -12.11
C LEU A 166 -1.18 2.18 -12.18
N ALA A 167 -2.04 1.68 -11.31
CA ALA A 167 -3.37 2.25 -11.08
C ALA A 167 -3.35 3.07 -9.79
N THR A 168 -3.87 4.29 -9.84
CA THR A 168 -4.00 5.19 -8.68
C THR A 168 -5.45 5.58 -8.47
N ALA A 169 -5.90 5.51 -7.22
CA ALA A 169 -7.20 6.02 -6.77
C ALA A 169 -6.99 7.23 -5.88
N SER A 170 -7.64 8.34 -6.19
CA SER A 170 -7.41 9.60 -5.49
C SER A 170 -8.69 10.25 -4.98
N LEU A 171 -8.55 11.08 -3.97
CA LEU A 171 -9.65 11.90 -3.44
C LEU A 171 -10.12 12.99 -4.41
N ASP A 172 -9.45 13.19 -5.55
CA ASP A 172 -9.92 13.99 -6.68
C ASP A 172 -11.02 13.33 -7.52
N ARG A 173 -11.49 12.15 -7.09
CA ARG A 173 -12.52 11.30 -7.71
C ARG A 173 -12.03 10.47 -8.90
N MET A 174 -10.72 10.49 -9.18
CA MET A 174 -10.16 9.85 -10.37
C MET A 174 -9.57 8.48 -10.04
N LEU A 175 -9.88 7.51 -10.90
CA LEU A 175 -9.01 6.38 -11.18
C LEU A 175 -8.14 6.76 -12.37
N LYS A 176 -6.82 6.67 -12.23
CA LYS A 176 -5.88 6.88 -13.33
C LYS A 176 -4.98 5.66 -13.49
N VAL A 177 -4.74 5.28 -14.74
CA VAL A 177 -3.79 4.22 -15.09
C VAL A 177 -2.60 4.87 -15.81
N TRP A 178 -1.40 4.56 -15.36
CA TRP A 178 -0.15 5.17 -15.79
C TRP A 178 0.81 4.13 -16.34
N ASP A 179 1.65 4.52 -17.30
CA ASP A 179 2.79 3.75 -17.79
C ASP A 179 4.10 4.39 -17.30
N LEU A 180 4.75 3.74 -16.36
CA LEU A 180 6.00 4.20 -15.72
C LEU A 180 7.22 4.11 -16.65
N ARG A 181 7.13 3.42 -17.80
CA ARG A 181 8.23 3.31 -18.76
C ARG A 181 8.51 4.62 -19.50
N LYS A 182 7.53 5.52 -19.57
CA LYS A 182 7.67 6.81 -20.25
C LYS A 182 7.31 7.93 -19.28
N ILE A 183 8.34 8.54 -18.70
CA ILE A 183 8.21 9.71 -17.85
C ILE A 183 8.67 10.92 -18.62
N SER A 184 7.84 11.95 -18.72
CA SER A 184 8.09 13.19 -19.44
C SER A 184 7.96 14.40 -18.54
N GLY A 185 8.45 15.55 -18.99
CA GLY A 185 8.48 16.78 -18.20
C GLY A 185 9.82 17.02 -17.51
N LYS A 186 9.92 18.13 -16.76
CA LYS A 186 11.11 18.53 -15.99
C LYS A 186 10.74 18.95 -14.58
N GLY A 187 11.64 18.74 -13.63
CA GLY A 187 11.43 19.10 -12.23
C GLY A 187 10.17 18.47 -11.65
N GLU A 188 9.38 19.24 -10.93
CA GLU A 188 8.12 18.81 -10.32
C GLU A 188 7.00 18.48 -11.32
N GLY A 189 7.13 18.96 -12.57
CA GLY A 189 6.20 18.63 -13.66
C GLY A 189 6.49 17.31 -14.38
N ARG A 190 7.34 16.45 -13.82
CA ARG A 190 7.58 15.10 -14.34
C ARG A 190 6.39 14.21 -14.07
N LEU A 191 5.83 13.65 -15.16
CA LEU A 191 4.69 12.74 -15.08
C LEU A 191 4.94 11.48 -15.91
N PRO A 192 4.48 10.32 -15.46
CA PRO A 192 4.43 9.12 -16.30
C PRO A 192 3.37 9.31 -17.39
N SER A 193 3.43 8.49 -18.42
CA SER A 193 2.43 8.53 -19.49
C SER A 193 1.07 8.08 -18.95
N LEU A 194 0.06 8.93 -19.06
CA LEU A 194 -1.31 8.56 -18.74
C LEU A 194 -1.81 7.60 -19.81
N VAL A 195 -2.26 6.41 -19.37
CA VAL A 195 -2.89 5.40 -20.22
C VAL A 195 -4.38 5.68 -20.33
N GLY A 196 -5.03 6.06 -19.25
CA GLY A 196 -6.44 6.44 -19.21
C GLY A 196 -6.90 6.82 -17.84
N GLU A 197 -8.07 7.46 -17.77
CA GLU A 197 -8.67 7.90 -16.51
C GLU A 197 -10.19 7.73 -16.50
N HIS A 198 -10.75 7.54 -15.32
CA HIS A 198 -12.18 7.46 -15.08
C HIS A 198 -12.58 8.28 -13.87
N GLU A 199 -13.55 9.17 -14.04
CA GLU A 199 -14.11 9.97 -12.96
C GLU A 199 -15.28 9.25 -12.28
N SER A 200 -15.22 9.10 -10.97
CA SER A 200 -16.31 8.61 -10.13
C SER A 200 -17.15 9.77 -9.58
N ARG A 201 -18.36 9.48 -9.14
CA ARG A 201 -19.24 10.51 -8.54
C ARG A 201 -18.64 11.16 -7.28
N LEU A 202 -17.99 10.33 -6.44
CA LEU A 202 -17.28 10.77 -5.23
C LEU A 202 -15.84 10.23 -5.25
N SER A 203 -15.07 10.62 -4.24
CA SER A 203 -13.67 10.23 -4.09
C SER A 203 -13.46 8.72 -4.17
N VAL A 204 -12.41 8.31 -4.85
CA VAL A 204 -11.99 6.91 -4.95
C VAL A 204 -10.96 6.64 -3.86
N SER A 205 -11.24 5.69 -2.99
CA SER A 205 -10.41 5.40 -1.81
C SER A 205 -9.34 4.35 -2.09
N HIS A 206 -9.58 3.42 -3.00
CA HIS A 206 -8.65 2.34 -3.28
C HIS A 206 -8.74 1.86 -4.72
N ALA A 207 -7.62 1.37 -5.26
CA ALA A 207 -7.53 0.68 -6.54
C ALA A 207 -6.63 -0.55 -6.40
N ALA A 208 -7.05 -1.69 -6.95
CA ALA A 208 -6.29 -2.93 -6.92
C ALA A 208 -6.39 -3.67 -8.25
N PHE A 209 -5.24 -4.01 -8.84
CA PHE A 209 -5.14 -4.91 -9.97
C PHE A 209 -5.28 -6.36 -9.53
N ASN A 210 -5.94 -7.16 -10.36
CA ASN A 210 -5.83 -8.61 -10.29
C ASN A 210 -4.85 -9.14 -11.36
N SER A 211 -4.59 -10.47 -11.34
CA SER A 211 -3.61 -11.12 -12.23
C SER A 211 -4.02 -11.16 -13.71
N VAL A 212 -5.29 -10.89 -14.03
CA VAL A 212 -5.79 -10.90 -15.41
C VAL A 212 -5.95 -9.49 -16.00
N GLY A 213 -5.59 -8.44 -15.23
CA GLY A 213 -5.60 -7.05 -15.70
C GLY A 213 -6.89 -6.30 -15.42
N GLN A 214 -7.75 -6.80 -14.53
CA GLN A 214 -8.88 -6.02 -14.05
C GLN A 214 -8.46 -5.14 -12.87
N VAL A 215 -9.05 -3.96 -12.76
CA VAL A 215 -8.89 -3.06 -11.61
C VAL A 215 -10.20 -2.96 -10.86
N ALA A 216 -10.17 -3.33 -9.59
CA ALA A 216 -11.25 -3.03 -8.68
C ALA A 216 -11.00 -1.69 -7.99
N THR A 217 -12.00 -0.82 -7.93
CA THR A 217 -11.95 0.43 -7.19
C THR A 217 -13.07 0.49 -6.17
N SER A 218 -12.76 1.03 -4.98
CA SER A 218 -13.78 1.40 -3.98
C SER A 218 -13.94 2.91 -3.94
N SER A 219 -15.17 3.37 -3.86
CA SER A 219 -15.49 4.80 -3.87
C SER A 219 -16.44 5.15 -2.73
N TYR A 220 -16.37 6.41 -2.28
CA TYR A 220 -17.30 6.96 -1.28
C TYR A 220 -18.73 7.12 -1.80
N ASP A 221 -18.99 6.78 -3.08
CA ASP A 221 -20.33 6.76 -3.66
C ASP A 221 -21.08 5.42 -3.42
N ASP A 222 -20.62 4.65 -2.43
CA ASP A 222 -21.17 3.35 -2.03
C ASP A 222 -21.14 2.31 -3.15
N THR A 223 -20.11 2.37 -4.00
CA THR A 223 -19.90 1.40 -5.06
C THR A 223 -18.48 0.83 -5.06
N VAL A 224 -18.39 -0.43 -5.43
CA VAL A 224 -17.17 -1.06 -5.94
C VAL A 224 -17.34 -1.17 -7.46
N LYS A 225 -16.37 -0.64 -8.21
CA LYS A 225 -16.38 -0.69 -9.68
C LYS A 225 -15.29 -1.62 -10.16
N ILE A 226 -15.60 -2.43 -11.16
CA ILE A 226 -14.63 -3.29 -11.83
C ILE A 226 -14.39 -2.72 -13.22
N HIS A 227 -13.14 -2.39 -13.52
CA HIS A 227 -12.69 -1.96 -14.83
C HIS A 227 -11.93 -3.13 -15.46
N ASP A 228 -12.31 -3.53 -16.66
CA ASP A 228 -11.69 -4.65 -17.35
C ASP A 228 -10.69 -4.14 -18.40
N PHE A 229 -9.42 -4.29 -18.09
CA PHE A 229 -8.31 -3.97 -18.98
C PHE A 229 -7.66 -5.25 -19.49
N GLY A 230 -8.45 -6.16 -20.03
CA GLY A 230 -7.97 -7.42 -20.59
C GLY A 230 -6.83 -7.19 -21.58
N GLY A 231 -5.76 -8.00 -21.47
CA GLY A 231 -4.54 -7.84 -22.28
C GLY A 231 -3.58 -6.75 -21.80
N SER A 232 -3.86 -6.08 -20.67
CA SER A 232 -2.98 -5.03 -20.12
C SER A 232 -1.56 -5.51 -19.81
N GLY A 233 -1.37 -6.79 -19.54
CA GLY A 233 -0.04 -7.39 -19.37
C GLY A 233 0.88 -7.23 -20.58
N ASP A 234 0.33 -7.08 -21.80
CA ASP A 234 1.06 -7.00 -23.06
C ASP A 234 1.04 -5.61 -23.68
N TRP A 235 0.54 -4.59 -22.97
CA TRP A 235 0.46 -3.23 -23.52
C TRP A 235 1.84 -2.65 -23.82
N LYS A 236 1.91 -2.02 -25.00
CA LYS A 236 3.12 -1.34 -25.49
C LYS A 236 3.23 0.06 -24.88
N ILE A 237 4.45 0.60 -24.88
CA ILE A 237 4.70 1.99 -24.52
C ILE A 237 3.87 2.91 -25.42
N GLY A 238 3.14 3.84 -24.80
CA GLY A 238 2.28 4.78 -25.52
C GLY A 238 0.86 4.28 -25.79
N THR A 239 0.47 3.13 -25.22
CA THR A 239 -0.95 2.73 -25.17
C THR A 239 -1.77 3.83 -24.51
N ALA A 240 -2.89 4.20 -25.13
CA ALA A 240 -3.87 5.12 -24.57
C ALA A 240 -5.26 4.53 -24.73
N LEU A 241 -6.05 4.58 -23.66
CA LEU A 241 -7.43 4.12 -23.64
C LEU A 241 -8.38 5.30 -23.82
N SER A 242 -9.47 5.06 -24.54
CA SER A 242 -10.56 6.02 -24.65
C SER A 242 -11.38 6.05 -23.36
N GLU A 243 -12.14 7.12 -23.16
CA GLU A 243 -13.07 7.24 -22.04
C GLU A 243 -14.05 6.04 -21.96
N GLU A 244 -14.51 5.53 -23.11
CA GLU A 244 -15.39 4.35 -23.17
C GLU A 244 -14.71 3.09 -22.66
N GLN A 245 -13.44 2.89 -22.98
CA GLN A 245 -12.63 1.75 -22.50
C GLN A 245 -12.28 1.85 -21.02
N MET A 246 -12.32 3.05 -20.46
CA MET A 246 -12.11 3.28 -19.03
C MET A 246 -13.37 3.14 -18.20
N LYS A 247 -14.57 3.00 -18.81
CA LYS A 247 -15.81 2.78 -18.07
C LYS A 247 -15.77 1.44 -17.32
N PRO A 248 -16.40 1.38 -16.12
CA PRO A 248 -16.49 0.12 -15.41
C PRO A 248 -17.32 -0.91 -16.17
N SER A 249 -16.83 -2.12 -16.25
CA SER A 249 -17.54 -3.28 -16.82
C SER A 249 -18.62 -3.81 -15.86
N ALA A 250 -18.44 -3.58 -14.54
CA ALA A 250 -19.41 -3.92 -13.51
C ALA A 250 -19.38 -2.90 -12.38
N ILE A 251 -20.56 -2.67 -11.79
CA ILE A 251 -20.72 -1.81 -10.61
C ILE A 251 -21.47 -2.63 -9.56
N VAL A 252 -20.84 -2.80 -8.41
CA VAL A 252 -21.39 -3.53 -7.27
C VAL A 252 -21.78 -2.51 -6.20
N PRO A 253 -23.05 -2.40 -5.81
CA PRO A 253 -23.45 -1.59 -4.67
C PRO A 253 -22.76 -2.10 -3.40
N HIS A 254 -22.17 -1.21 -2.66
CA HIS A 254 -21.52 -1.50 -1.39
C HIS A 254 -22.03 -0.52 -0.34
N ASN A 255 -23.01 -0.95 0.44
CA ASN A 255 -23.57 -0.12 1.49
C ASN A 255 -22.59 0.02 2.65
N ASN A 256 -21.90 1.14 2.70
CA ASN A 256 -20.95 1.46 3.76
C ASN A 256 -21.67 2.14 4.93
N GLN A 257 -22.58 1.41 5.60
CA GLN A 257 -23.31 1.92 6.76
C GLN A 257 -22.49 1.92 8.06
N THR A 258 -21.29 1.39 8.06
CA THR A 258 -20.44 1.27 9.26
C THR A 258 -19.77 2.57 9.68
N GLY A 259 -20.41 3.70 9.42
CA GLY A 259 -19.94 4.99 9.88
C GLY A 259 -18.78 5.54 9.04
N ARG A 260 -18.56 6.83 9.18
CA ARG A 260 -17.68 7.68 8.39
C ARG A 260 -16.18 7.33 8.42
N TRP A 261 -15.76 6.18 9.00
CA TRP A 261 -14.37 5.93 9.37
C TRP A 261 -13.82 4.56 8.99
N VAL A 262 -14.59 3.70 8.35
CA VAL A 262 -14.06 2.42 7.86
C VAL A 262 -13.63 2.58 6.41
N THR A 263 -12.36 2.89 6.24
CA THR A 263 -11.67 2.63 4.98
C THR A 263 -11.28 1.16 4.98
N MET A 264 -11.89 0.39 4.10
CA MET A 264 -11.38 -0.95 3.78
C MET A 264 -10.16 -0.83 2.89
#